data_8de034cd0a34c0b284d2130d30b5f08e
#
_entry.id   8de034cd0a34c0b284d2130d30b5f08e
#
_cell.length_a   1.000
_cell.length_b   1.000
_cell.length_c   1.000
_cell.angle_alpha   90.00
_cell.angle_beta   90.00
_cell.angle_gamma   90.00
#
_symmetry.space_group_name_H-M   'P 1'
#
loop_
_entity.id
_entity.type
_entity.pdbx_description
1 polymer ?
#
loop_
_entity_poly.entity_id
_entity_poly.type
_entity_poly.pdbx_seq_one_letter_code
_entity_poly.pdbx_strand_id
1 'polypeptide(L)'
;RSVEVDLERSEYLPRVTMTVNELLLRYEAEEIPKQKGARHEYWRSSFLRKQIGHKHLRDLTPAFLATHRDRRLKTVKASTVSREFTTLSTAINTAIVEWAIPLANNPVSKVRVRNADIRRDRRLEAGEEGLMLKHAQPMLQRIIVLALETAMRRGEILKIKRSDINFSTQTLYIGDTKTATPRTIPLSERAVKTLREQIRALDDELGGVTPIREPLLFKLHLSEWQRQMERLWRDTGIENMTFHDLRHEATSRLFERGFNVMEVASITGHE
;
A
#
# COMPACT_ATOMS: atom_id res chain seq x y z
N ARG A 1 -19.89 48.57 6.53
CA ARG A 1 -18.70 48.82 7.38
C ARG A 1 -17.80 47.60 7.57
N SER A 2 -18.31 46.42 7.87
CA SER A 2 -17.42 45.25 8.06
C SER A 2 -16.80 44.78 6.73
N VAL A 3 -17.52 44.80 5.64
CA VAL A 3 -17.02 44.42 4.29
C VAL A 3 -15.97 45.38 3.74
N GLU A 4 -16.15 46.70 4.01
CA GLU A 4 -15.18 47.73 3.61
C GLU A 4 -13.85 47.59 4.38
N VAL A 5 -13.92 47.27 5.67
CA VAL A 5 -12.72 47.04 6.52
C VAL A 5 -11.97 45.78 6.05
N ASP A 6 -12.69 44.72 5.63
CA ASP A 6 -12.08 43.48 5.12
C ASP A 6 -11.43 43.69 3.75
N LEU A 7 -12.00 44.57 2.89
CA LEU A 7 -11.42 45.00 1.61
C LEU A 7 -10.13 45.82 1.81
N GLU A 8 -10.12 46.76 2.79
CA GLU A 8 -8.92 47.53 3.10
C GLU A 8 -7.78 46.68 3.67
N ARG A 9 -8.09 45.57 4.36
CA ARG A 9 -7.09 44.62 4.89
C ARG A 9 -6.64 43.58 3.89
N SER A 10 -7.13 43.57 2.63
CA SER A 10 -6.90 42.50 1.65
C SER A 10 -7.35 41.11 2.15
N GLU A 11 -8.24 41.05 3.12
CA GLU A 11 -8.77 39.81 3.72
C GLU A 11 -10.07 39.35 3.07
N TYR A 12 -10.62 40.10 2.10
CA TYR A 12 -11.84 39.73 1.39
C TYR A 12 -11.55 38.62 0.39
N LEU A 13 -11.91 37.40 0.76
CA LEU A 13 -11.92 36.26 -0.17
C LEU A 13 -13.30 36.14 -0.81
N PRO A 14 -13.40 35.97 -2.14
CA PRO A 14 -14.67 35.70 -2.81
C PRO A 14 -15.38 34.53 -2.17
N ARG A 15 -16.72 34.61 -2.10
CA ARG A 15 -17.51 33.56 -1.44
C ARG A 15 -17.37 32.24 -2.20
N VAL A 16 -16.69 31.24 -1.59
CA VAL A 16 -16.54 29.92 -2.19
C VAL A 16 -17.88 29.18 -2.17
N THR A 17 -18.46 28.95 -3.33
CA THR A 17 -19.74 28.22 -3.50
C THR A 17 -19.54 26.74 -3.82
N MET A 18 -18.32 26.34 -4.20
CA MET A 18 -17.98 24.95 -4.54
C MET A 18 -18.27 24.01 -3.37
N THR A 19 -18.91 22.88 -3.69
CA THR A 19 -19.19 21.81 -2.75
C THR A 19 -18.04 20.81 -2.70
N VAL A 20 -17.99 19.98 -1.66
CA VAL A 20 -17.03 18.85 -1.56
C VAL A 20 -17.26 17.86 -2.72
N ASN A 21 -18.51 17.68 -3.17
CA ASN A 21 -18.78 16.80 -4.31
C ASN A 21 -18.17 17.33 -5.60
N GLU A 22 -18.32 18.62 -5.89
CA GLU A 22 -17.74 19.24 -7.08
C GLU A 22 -16.20 19.23 -7.03
N LEU A 23 -15.61 19.54 -5.88
CA LEU A 23 -14.17 19.42 -5.65
C LEU A 23 -13.65 18.02 -5.98
N LEU A 24 -14.26 17.00 -5.36
CA LEU A 24 -13.79 15.63 -5.50
C LEU A 24 -14.06 15.05 -6.89
N LEU A 25 -15.14 15.45 -7.57
CA LEU A 25 -15.38 15.08 -8.97
C LEU A 25 -14.26 15.62 -9.88
N ARG A 26 -13.88 16.88 -9.70
CA ARG A 26 -12.78 17.47 -10.46
C ARG A 26 -11.45 16.79 -10.13
N TYR A 27 -11.20 16.51 -8.87
CA TYR A 27 -10.00 15.78 -8.42
C TYR A 27 -9.93 14.36 -9.01
N GLU A 28 -11.07 13.65 -9.07
CA GLU A 28 -11.20 12.35 -9.71
C GLU A 28 -10.87 12.39 -11.21
N ALA A 29 -11.25 13.45 -11.90
CA ALA A 29 -11.02 13.61 -13.34
C ALA A 29 -9.59 14.04 -13.69
N GLU A 30 -9.03 14.99 -12.94
CA GLU A 30 -7.78 15.66 -13.31
C GLU A 30 -6.55 15.09 -12.61
N GLU A 31 -6.66 14.63 -11.35
CA GLU A 31 -5.51 14.29 -10.52
C GLU A 31 -5.34 12.79 -10.23
N ILE A 32 -6.43 12.09 -9.95
CA ILE A 32 -6.35 10.65 -9.62
C ILE A 32 -5.74 9.83 -10.76
N PRO A 33 -6.05 10.07 -12.06
CA PRO A 33 -5.47 9.28 -13.15
C PRO A 33 -3.93 9.35 -13.23
N LYS A 34 -3.33 10.43 -12.72
CA LYS A 34 -1.87 10.62 -12.68
C LYS A 34 -1.17 9.77 -11.60
N GLN A 35 -1.94 9.16 -10.69
CA GLN A 35 -1.40 8.50 -9.50
C GLN A 35 -1.28 6.98 -9.68
N LYS A 36 -0.19 6.39 -9.20
CA LYS A 36 0.02 4.92 -9.20
C LYS A 36 -1.01 4.13 -8.36
N GLY A 37 -1.78 4.75 -7.51
CA GLY A 37 -2.79 4.14 -6.63
C GLY A 37 -4.23 4.51 -6.97
N ALA A 38 -4.52 4.96 -8.17
CA ALA A 38 -5.78 5.55 -8.63
C ALA A 38 -7.04 4.83 -8.11
N ARG A 39 -7.11 3.49 -8.22
CA ARG A 39 -8.29 2.72 -7.81
C ARG A 39 -8.70 2.94 -6.34
N HIS A 40 -7.73 2.97 -5.42
CA HIS A 40 -8.02 3.16 -3.99
C HIS A 40 -8.35 4.62 -3.69
N GLU A 41 -7.77 5.55 -4.45
CA GLU A 41 -8.07 6.97 -4.33
C GLU A 41 -9.50 7.28 -4.80
N TYR A 42 -9.91 6.74 -5.95
CA TYR A 42 -11.31 6.79 -6.41
C TYR A 42 -12.29 6.25 -5.37
N TRP A 43 -11.96 5.15 -4.72
CA TRP A 43 -12.80 4.54 -3.69
C TRP A 43 -12.99 5.49 -2.49
N ARG A 44 -11.90 6.09 -2.00
CA ARG A 44 -11.94 7.05 -0.88
C ARG A 44 -12.68 8.33 -1.26
N SER A 45 -12.41 8.86 -2.44
CA SER A 45 -13.08 10.04 -2.97
C SER A 45 -14.59 9.81 -3.09
N SER A 46 -15.00 8.71 -3.75
CA SER A 46 -16.41 8.33 -3.87
C SER A 46 -17.10 8.17 -2.51
N PHE A 47 -16.39 7.57 -1.55
CA PHE A 47 -16.91 7.45 -0.18
C PHE A 47 -17.11 8.81 0.48
N LEU A 48 -16.13 9.71 0.42
CA LEU A 48 -16.22 11.07 0.97
C LEU A 48 -17.35 11.87 0.33
N ARG A 49 -17.53 11.76 -0.98
CA ARG A 49 -18.64 12.39 -1.70
C ARG A 49 -20.01 11.94 -1.16
N LYS A 50 -20.17 10.66 -0.87
CA LYS A 50 -21.40 10.12 -0.26
C LYS A 50 -21.64 10.63 1.15
N GLN A 51 -20.57 10.84 1.94
CA GLN A 51 -20.70 11.22 3.35
C GLN A 51 -20.86 12.73 3.58
N ILE A 52 -20.08 13.52 2.86
CA ILE A 52 -19.98 14.99 3.09
C ILE A 52 -20.06 15.81 1.79
N GLY A 53 -20.30 15.18 0.65
CA GLY A 53 -20.32 15.85 -0.66
C GLY A 53 -21.27 17.05 -0.77
N HIS A 54 -22.37 17.03 -0.03
CA HIS A 54 -23.36 18.12 0.01
C HIS A 54 -22.88 19.40 0.73
N LYS A 55 -21.76 19.33 1.46
CA LYS A 55 -21.21 20.48 2.17
C LYS A 55 -20.45 21.41 1.23
N HIS A 56 -20.60 22.73 1.41
CA HIS A 56 -19.73 23.69 0.74
C HIS A 56 -18.33 23.69 1.42
N LEU A 57 -17.31 23.97 0.63
CA LEU A 57 -15.92 24.00 1.14
C LEU A 57 -15.74 25.00 2.30
N ARG A 58 -16.42 26.14 2.24
CA ARG A 58 -16.43 27.16 3.30
C ARG A 58 -16.98 26.64 4.64
N ASP A 59 -17.86 25.62 4.59
CA ASP A 59 -18.52 25.05 5.77
C ASP A 59 -17.71 23.90 6.39
N LEU A 60 -16.59 23.51 5.77
CA LEU A 60 -15.67 22.52 6.31
C LEU A 60 -14.82 23.12 7.42
N THR A 61 -15.43 23.39 8.57
CA THR A 61 -14.69 23.84 9.75
C THR A 61 -13.92 22.68 10.40
N PRO A 62 -12.82 22.95 11.12
CA PRO A 62 -12.13 21.92 11.91
C PRO A 62 -13.06 21.21 12.90
N ALA A 63 -14.03 21.89 13.48
CA ALA A 63 -15.02 21.30 14.39
C ALA A 63 -15.94 20.30 13.67
N PHE A 64 -16.45 20.65 12.48
CA PHE A 64 -17.24 19.74 11.66
C PHE A 64 -16.44 18.49 11.28
N LEU A 65 -15.20 18.69 10.83
CA LEU A 65 -14.30 17.58 10.45
C LEU A 65 -13.95 16.69 11.64
N ALA A 66 -13.75 17.26 12.83
CA ALA A 66 -13.51 16.48 14.04
C ALA A 66 -14.73 15.61 14.39
N THR A 67 -15.95 16.17 14.32
CA THR A 67 -17.19 15.40 14.52
C THR A 67 -17.35 14.30 13.48
N HIS A 68 -17.03 14.56 12.21
CA HIS A 68 -17.03 13.55 11.16
C HIS A 68 -16.00 12.44 11.45
N ARG A 69 -14.76 12.79 11.82
CA ARG A 69 -13.73 11.85 12.26
C ARG A 69 -14.22 10.93 13.36
N ASP A 70 -14.78 11.51 14.44
CA ASP A 70 -15.18 10.77 15.62
C ASP A 70 -16.34 9.81 15.32
N ARG A 71 -17.26 10.22 14.46
CA ARG A 71 -18.30 9.32 13.93
C ARG A 71 -17.70 8.15 13.13
N ARG A 72 -16.69 8.43 12.27
CA ARG A 72 -16.04 7.39 11.47
C ARG A 72 -15.25 6.41 12.31
N LEU A 73 -14.55 6.87 13.35
CA LEU A 73 -13.79 6.02 14.27
C LEU A 73 -14.63 4.99 15.01
N LYS A 74 -15.96 5.19 15.11
CA LYS A 74 -16.87 4.17 15.68
C LYS A 74 -17.06 2.95 14.76
N THR A 75 -16.78 3.08 13.47
CA THR A 75 -17.09 2.04 12.45
C THR A 75 -15.87 1.49 11.72
N VAL A 76 -14.76 2.21 11.71
CA VAL A 76 -13.54 1.81 11.00
C VAL A 76 -12.28 2.15 11.80
N LYS A 77 -11.17 1.52 11.43
CA LYS A 77 -9.84 1.77 12.06
C LYS A 77 -9.35 3.20 11.80
N ALA A 78 -8.59 3.73 12.75
CA ALA A 78 -7.99 5.06 12.65
C ALA A 78 -7.15 5.25 11.37
N SER A 79 -6.42 4.23 10.92
CA SER A 79 -5.67 4.26 9.66
C SER A 79 -6.55 4.44 8.42
N THR A 80 -7.79 3.95 8.43
CA THR A 80 -8.76 4.17 7.34
C THR A 80 -9.22 5.63 7.34
N VAL A 81 -9.58 6.16 8.50
CA VAL A 81 -9.99 7.58 8.66
C VAL A 81 -8.84 8.50 8.25
N SER A 82 -7.62 8.21 8.67
CA SER A 82 -6.44 8.99 8.28
C SER A 82 -6.27 9.06 6.76
N ARG A 83 -6.45 7.95 6.06
CA ARG A 83 -6.36 7.92 4.59
C ARG A 83 -7.51 8.67 3.90
N GLU A 84 -8.74 8.59 4.44
CA GLU A 84 -9.88 9.40 3.97
C GLU A 84 -9.56 10.89 4.11
N PHE A 85 -9.02 11.32 5.26
CA PHE A 85 -8.61 12.70 5.52
C PHE A 85 -7.42 13.14 4.64
N THR A 86 -6.47 12.24 4.36
CA THR A 86 -5.38 12.53 3.43
C THR A 86 -5.91 12.82 2.03
N THR A 87 -6.83 12.00 1.50
CA THR A 87 -7.48 12.24 0.20
C THR A 87 -8.19 13.59 0.16
N LEU A 88 -8.99 13.92 1.19
CA LEU A 88 -9.69 15.21 1.27
C LEU A 88 -8.69 16.37 1.36
N SER A 89 -7.65 16.23 2.18
CA SER A 89 -6.61 17.24 2.36
C SER A 89 -5.85 17.52 1.06
N THR A 90 -5.48 16.46 0.33
CA THR A 90 -4.79 16.59 -0.95
C THR A 90 -5.68 17.31 -1.97
N ALA A 91 -6.95 16.90 -2.11
CA ALA A 91 -7.89 17.54 -3.02
C ALA A 91 -8.09 19.04 -2.71
N ILE A 92 -8.20 19.40 -1.42
CA ILE A 92 -8.33 20.81 -1.00
C ILE A 92 -7.03 21.58 -1.30
N ASN A 93 -5.86 21.01 -1.04
CA ASN A 93 -4.59 21.67 -1.34
C ASN A 93 -4.42 21.90 -2.85
N THR A 94 -4.76 20.92 -3.69
CA THR A 94 -4.78 21.09 -5.15
C THR A 94 -5.74 22.22 -5.55
N ALA A 95 -6.93 22.29 -4.94
CA ALA A 95 -7.89 23.36 -5.21
C ALA A 95 -7.35 24.75 -4.87
N ILE A 96 -6.65 24.87 -3.76
CA ILE A 96 -6.05 26.13 -3.32
C ILE A 96 -4.88 26.52 -4.24
N VAL A 97 -3.96 25.59 -4.48
CA VAL A 97 -2.67 25.89 -5.14
C VAL A 97 -2.80 25.90 -6.66
N GLU A 98 -3.46 24.91 -7.24
CA GLU A 98 -3.46 24.72 -8.68
C GLU A 98 -4.73 25.28 -9.35
N TRP A 99 -5.87 25.27 -8.65
CA TRP A 99 -7.13 25.75 -9.21
C TRP A 99 -7.53 27.15 -8.72
N ALA A 100 -6.67 27.79 -7.91
CA ALA A 100 -6.88 29.12 -7.37
C ALA A 100 -8.26 29.32 -6.68
N ILE A 101 -8.78 28.27 -6.04
CA ILE A 101 -10.00 28.38 -5.27
C ILE A 101 -9.70 29.23 -4.01
N PRO A 102 -10.44 30.32 -3.75
CA PRO A 102 -10.11 31.29 -2.72
C PRO A 102 -10.48 30.80 -1.30
N LEU A 103 -9.80 29.74 -0.84
CA LEU A 103 -9.84 29.26 0.53
C LEU A 103 -8.59 29.75 1.27
N ALA A 104 -8.78 30.37 2.43
CA ALA A 104 -7.67 30.92 3.22
C ALA A 104 -6.68 29.83 3.71
N ASN A 105 -7.17 28.63 3.99
CA ASN A 105 -6.35 27.50 4.44
C ASN A 105 -7.09 26.18 4.28
N ASN A 106 -6.35 25.08 4.40
CA ASN A 106 -6.93 23.74 4.41
C ASN A 106 -7.39 23.37 5.85
N PRO A 107 -8.71 23.25 6.12
CA PRO A 107 -9.20 22.97 7.46
C PRO A 107 -8.85 21.55 7.95
N VAL A 108 -8.59 20.61 7.04
CA VAL A 108 -8.22 19.23 7.37
C VAL A 108 -6.90 19.17 8.13
N SER A 109 -5.95 20.06 7.81
CA SER A 109 -4.63 20.11 8.45
C SER A 109 -4.68 20.38 9.98
N LYS A 110 -5.78 20.96 10.44
CA LYS A 110 -6.02 21.24 11.88
C LYS A 110 -6.65 20.07 12.64
N VAL A 111 -7.00 18.97 11.95
CA VAL A 111 -7.68 17.82 12.55
C VAL A 111 -6.76 16.60 12.57
N ARG A 112 -6.38 16.18 13.77
CA ARG A 112 -5.50 15.01 13.96
C ARG A 112 -6.32 13.73 14.08
N VAL A 113 -5.86 12.68 13.39
CA VAL A 113 -6.33 11.30 13.60
C VAL A 113 -5.28 10.57 14.43
N ARG A 114 -5.58 10.33 15.71
CA ARG A 114 -4.66 9.66 16.63
C ARG A 114 -4.62 8.15 16.35
N ASN A 115 -3.52 7.48 16.67
CA ASN A 115 -3.32 6.05 16.55
C ASN A 115 -3.54 5.49 15.12
N ALA A 116 -3.34 6.33 14.09
CA ALA A 116 -3.46 5.91 12.70
C ALA A 116 -2.33 4.95 12.27
N ASP A 117 -1.14 5.16 12.82
CA ASP A 117 0.08 4.43 12.47
C ASP A 117 0.63 3.68 13.69
N ILE A 118 -0.03 2.59 14.06
CA ILE A 118 0.53 1.65 15.05
C ILE A 118 1.51 0.76 14.28
N ARG A 119 2.81 0.91 14.59
CA ARG A 119 3.85 0.01 14.07
C ARG A 119 3.58 -1.40 14.58
N ARG A 120 3.75 -2.37 13.70
CA ARG A 120 3.70 -3.79 14.04
C ARG A 120 5.13 -4.27 14.23
N ASP A 121 5.35 -5.00 15.31
CA ASP A 121 6.62 -5.60 15.69
C ASP A 121 6.54 -7.14 15.74
N ARG A 122 5.44 -7.72 15.23
CA ARG A 122 5.16 -9.17 15.22
C ARG A 122 6.23 -9.88 14.41
N ARG A 123 6.96 -10.76 15.07
CA ARG A 123 7.94 -11.70 14.51
C ARG A 123 7.41 -13.13 14.55
N LEU A 124 8.01 -14.04 13.79
CA LEU A 124 7.67 -15.45 13.86
C LEU A 124 8.13 -16.04 15.19
N GLU A 125 7.24 -16.78 15.83
CA GLU A 125 7.56 -17.60 16.99
C GLU A 125 8.16 -18.94 16.55
N ALA A 126 8.82 -19.62 17.50
CA ALA A 126 9.42 -20.92 17.23
C ALA A 126 8.37 -21.91 16.71
N GLY A 127 8.63 -22.52 15.57
CA GLY A 127 7.75 -23.50 14.93
C GLY A 127 6.67 -22.92 13.99
N GLU A 128 6.33 -21.61 14.04
CA GLU A 128 5.31 -21.02 13.18
C GLU A 128 5.66 -21.12 11.69
N GLU A 129 6.93 -20.94 11.33
CA GLU A 129 7.38 -21.11 9.94
C GLU A 129 7.08 -22.54 9.45
N GLY A 130 7.42 -23.56 10.26
CA GLY A 130 7.16 -24.97 9.94
C GLY A 130 5.67 -25.26 9.79
N LEU A 131 4.82 -24.70 10.66
CA LEU A 131 3.37 -24.84 10.57
C LEU A 131 2.81 -24.20 9.31
N MET A 132 3.24 -22.97 8.96
CA MET A 132 2.83 -22.31 7.72
C MET A 132 3.21 -23.13 6.49
N LEU A 133 4.45 -23.60 6.43
CA LEU A 133 4.93 -24.38 5.29
C LEU A 133 4.21 -25.73 5.18
N LYS A 134 3.83 -26.35 6.28
CA LYS A 134 3.08 -27.61 6.29
C LYS A 134 1.64 -27.46 5.77
N HIS A 135 0.97 -26.35 6.08
CA HIS A 135 -0.44 -26.14 5.74
C HIS A 135 -0.67 -25.29 4.48
N ALA A 136 0.35 -24.58 4.01
CA ALA A 136 0.24 -23.79 2.79
C ALA A 136 0.13 -24.66 1.53
N GLN A 137 -0.69 -24.22 0.57
CA GLN A 137 -0.70 -24.78 -0.78
C GLN A 137 0.69 -24.63 -1.45
N PRO A 138 1.11 -25.51 -2.34
CA PRO A 138 2.48 -25.52 -2.89
C PRO A 138 2.98 -24.19 -3.44
N MET A 139 2.15 -23.44 -4.14
CA MET A 139 2.52 -22.12 -4.66
C MET A 139 2.66 -21.10 -3.51
N LEU A 140 1.72 -21.07 -2.56
CA LEU A 140 1.78 -20.18 -1.40
C LEU A 140 2.98 -20.51 -0.52
N GLN A 141 3.31 -21.81 -0.34
CA GLN A 141 4.49 -22.27 0.39
C GLN A 141 5.78 -21.66 -0.20
N ARG A 142 5.95 -21.71 -1.54
CA ARG A 142 7.11 -21.12 -2.21
C ARG A 142 7.13 -19.59 -2.06
N ILE A 143 5.98 -18.93 -2.11
CA ILE A 143 5.88 -17.48 -1.88
C ILE A 143 6.28 -17.11 -0.45
N ILE A 144 5.88 -17.89 0.57
CA ILE A 144 6.28 -17.71 1.97
C ILE A 144 7.79 -17.83 2.12
N VAL A 145 8.38 -18.89 1.55
CA VAL A 145 9.84 -19.08 1.58
C VAL A 145 10.56 -17.88 0.95
N LEU A 146 10.14 -17.45 -0.23
CA LEU A 146 10.75 -16.28 -0.88
C LEU A 146 10.60 -15.00 -0.06
N ALA A 147 9.45 -14.78 0.58
CA ALA A 147 9.26 -13.62 1.44
C ALA A 147 10.26 -13.61 2.61
N LEU A 148 10.50 -14.78 3.23
CA LEU A 148 11.42 -14.94 4.35
C LEU A 148 12.90 -14.86 3.95
N GLU A 149 13.25 -15.32 2.74
CA GLU A 149 14.64 -15.33 2.28
C GLU A 149 15.09 -14.02 1.62
N THR A 150 14.14 -13.25 1.07
CA THR A 150 14.47 -12.08 0.24
C THR A 150 13.97 -10.76 0.79
N ALA A 151 13.14 -10.77 1.82
CA ALA A 151 12.43 -9.60 2.34
C ALA A 151 11.64 -8.81 1.27
N MET A 152 11.27 -9.44 0.14
CA MET A 152 10.51 -8.81 -0.93
C MET A 152 9.07 -8.49 -0.51
N ARG A 153 8.51 -7.45 -1.11
CA ARG A 153 7.06 -7.18 -0.99
C ARG A 153 6.27 -8.24 -1.75
N ARG A 154 5.07 -8.60 -1.27
CA ARG A 154 4.17 -9.53 -1.98
C ARG A 154 4.03 -9.20 -3.46
N GLY A 155 3.80 -7.93 -3.79
CA GLY A 155 3.61 -7.50 -5.17
C GLY A 155 4.85 -7.64 -6.04
N GLU A 156 6.05 -7.62 -5.46
CA GLU A 156 7.32 -7.88 -6.15
C GLU A 156 7.45 -9.39 -6.44
N ILE A 157 7.18 -10.25 -5.44
CA ILE A 157 7.23 -11.72 -5.61
C ILE A 157 6.26 -12.18 -6.72
N LEU A 158 5.02 -11.67 -6.71
CA LEU A 158 4.02 -12.04 -7.70
C LEU A 158 4.31 -11.55 -9.13
N LYS A 159 5.30 -10.68 -9.31
CA LYS A 159 5.72 -10.15 -10.62
C LYS A 159 7.00 -10.78 -11.16
N ILE A 160 7.62 -11.70 -10.42
CA ILE A 160 8.86 -12.37 -10.86
C ILE A 160 8.62 -13.11 -12.18
N LYS A 161 9.54 -12.92 -13.12
CA LYS A 161 9.65 -13.65 -14.36
C LYS A 161 10.93 -14.50 -14.34
N ARG A 162 11.02 -15.50 -15.23
CA ARG A 162 12.23 -16.31 -15.36
C ARG A 162 13.44 -15.46 -15.77
N SER A 163 13.23 -14.48 -16.66
CA SER A 163 14.27 -13.57 -17.14
C SER A 163 14.86 -12.65 -16.05
N ASP A 164 14.15 -12.46 -14.93
CA ASP A 164 14.64 -11.65 -13.82
C ASP A 164 15.69 -12.38 -12.97
N ILE A 165 15.86 -13.71 -13.15
CA ILE A 165 16.69 -14.56 -12.30
C ILE A 165 18.00 -14.91 -13.01
N ASN A 166 19.12 -14.60 -12.38
CA ASN A 166 20.43 -15.09 -12.78
C ASN A 166 20.90 -16.19 -11.82
N PHE A 167 20.80 -17.45 -12.26
CA PHE A 167 21.18 -18.60 -11.45
C PHE A 167 22.69 -18.78 -11.32
N SER A 168 23.51 -18.23 -12.22
CA SER A 168 24.97 -18.33 -12.14
C SER A 168 25.55 -17.39 -11.10
N THR A 169 24.99 -16.20 -10.96
CA THR A 169 25.37 -15.21 -9.94
C THR A 169 24.49 -15.27 -8.69
N GLN A 170 23.46 -16.12 -8.69
CA GLN A 170 22.44 -16.23 -7.62
C GLN A 170 21.82 -14.88 -7.28
N THR A 171 21.36 -14.13 -8.27
CA THR A 171 20.75 -12.83 -8.09
C THR A 171 19.36 -12.76 -8.74
N LEU A 172 18.52 -11.86 -8.22
CA LEU A 172 17.19 -11.56 -8.73
C LEU A 172 17.06 -10.07 -8.98
N TYR A 173 16.70 -9.68 -10.19
CA TYR A 173 16.39 -8.30 -10.55
C TYR A 173 14.92 -7.97 -10.25
N ILE A 174 14.70 -6.83 -9.61
CA ILE A 174 13.36 -6.31 -9.24
C ILE A 174 13.19 -4.97 -9.93
N GLY A 175 12.57 -4.97 -11.11
CA GLY A 175 12.42 -3.78 -11.96
C GLY A 175 11.19 -2.92 -11.64
N ASP A 176 10.06 -3.54 -11.32
CA ASP A 176 8.79 -2.84 -11.06
C ASP A 176 8.50 -2.80 -9.55
N THR A 177 8.93 -1.73 -8.91
CA THR A 177 8.74 -1.50 -7.48
C THR A 177 7.72 -0.41 -7.20
N LYS A 178 7.11 -0.41 -6.01
CA LYS A 178 6.18 0.63 -5.58
C LYS A 178 6.85 2.01 -5.50
N THR A 179 8.13 2.05 -5.16
CA THR A 179 8.96 3.26 -5.05
C THR A 179 9.67 3.62 -6.35
N ALA A 180 9.49 2.82 -7.40
CA ALA A 180 10.08 2.98 -8.73
C ALA A 180 11.62 2.88 -8.81
N THR A 181 12.31 2.45 -7.76
CA THR A 181 13.76 2.22 -7.78
C THR A 181 14.04 0.74 -8.05
N PRO A 182 14.54 0.37 -9.26
CA PRO A 182 14.96 -0.99 -9.57
C PRO A 182 16.15 -1.40 -8.69
N ARG A 183 16.22 -2.69 -8.37
CA ARG A 183 17.35 -3.23 -7.60
C ARG A 183 17.61 -4.69 -7.92
N THR A 184 18.84 -5.12 -7.71
CA THR A 184 19.24 -6.53 -7.77
C THR A 184 19.55 -7.01 -6.37
N ILE A 185 18.96 -8.14 -5.97
CA ILE A 185 19.15 -8.72 -4.65
C ILE A 185 19.85 -10.09 -4.75
N PRO A 186 20.69 -10.47 -3.77
CA PRO A 186 21.26 -11.80 -3.70
C PRO A 186 20.18 -12.81 -3.31
N LEU A 187 20.35 -14.05 -3.77
CA LEU A 187 19.48 -15.18 -3.45
C LEU A 187 20.24 -16.18 -2.59
N SER A 188 19.63 -16.61 -1.48
CA SER A 188 20.11 -17.75 -0.72
C SER A 188 19.93 -19.07 -1.49
N GLU A 189 20.63 -20.12 -1.12
CA GLU A 189 20.45 -21.44 -1.73
C GLU A 189 18.99 -21.93 -1.62
N ARG A 190 18.34 -21.63 -0.49
CA ARG A 190 16.92 -21.97 -0.28
C ARG A 190 16.01 -21.20 -1.26
N ALA A 191 16.28 -19.90 -1.49
CA ALA A 191 15.53 -19.11 -2.46
C ALA A 191 15.75 -19.62 -3.88
N VAL A 192 16.99 -19.94 -4.26
CA VAL A 192 17.35 -20.53 -5.59
C VAL A 192 16.61 -21.87 -5.80
N LYS A 193 16.64 -22.77 -4.81
CA LYS A 193 15.92 -24.04 -4.86
C LYS A 193 14.42 -23.82 -5.07
N THR A 194 13.83 -22.92 -4.28
CA THR A 194 12.40 -22.58 -4.36
C THR A 194 12.00 -22.02 -5.73
N LEU A 195 12.83 -21.14 -6.31
CA LEU A 195 12.59 -20.60 -7.65
C LEU A 195 12.69 -21.67 -8.73
N ARG A 196 13.65 -22.58 -8.63
CA ARG A 196 13.78 -23.74 -9.56
C ARG A 196 12.56 -24.65 -9.49
N GLU A 197 12.05 -24.93 -8.28
CA GLU A 197 10.83 -25.72 -8.09
C GLU A 197 9.60 -25.02 -8.69
N GLN A 198 9.50 -23.70 -8.54
CA GLN A 198 8.40 -22.93 -9.13
C GLN A 198 8.47 -22.91 -10.68
N ILE A 199 9.67 -22.79 -11.24
CA ILE A 199 9.87 -22.84 -12.69
C ILE A 199 9.46 -24.21 -13.23
N ARG A 200 9.87 -25.30 -12.59
CA ARG A 200 9.45 -26.66 -13.00
C ARG A 200 7.93 -26.82 -12.96
N ALA A 201 7.29 -26.39 -11.87
CA ALA A 201 5.83 -26.45 -11.75
C ALA A 201 5.11 -25.62 -12.82
N LEU A 202 5.67 -24.49 -13.23
CA LEU A 202 5.13 -23.69 -14.33
C LEU A 202 5.36 -24.38 -15.69
N ASP A 203 6.52 -24.97 -15.92
CA ASP A 203 6.83 -25.71 -17.16
C ASP A 203 5.91 -26.93 -17.31
N ASP A 204 5.65 -27.66 -16.23
CA ASP A 204 4.70 -28.76 -16.19
C ASP A 204 3.26 -28.29 -16.52
N GLU A 205 2.83 -27.14 -15.95
CA GLU A 205 1.52 -26.54 -16.24
C GLU A 205 1.39 -26.13 -17.71
N LEU A 206 2.48 -25.63 -18.32
CA LEU A 206 2.50 -25.20 -19.72
C LEU A 206 2.54 -26.36 -20.70
N GLY A 207 2.88 -27.57 -20.25
CA GLY A 207 2.90 -28.79 -21.10
C GLY A 207 3.77 -28.68 -22.34
N GLY A 208 4.90 -27.94 -22.28
CA GLY A 208 5.81 -27.73 -23.41
C GLY A 208 5.38 -26.62 -24.38
N VAL A 209 4.28 -25.94 -24.12
CA VAL A 209 3.85 -24.78 -24.93
C VAL A 209 4.69 -23.55 -24.57
N THR A 210 5.33 -22.93 -25.57
CA THR A 210 6.06 -21.68 -25.40
C THR A 210 5.07 -20.52 -25.51
N PRO A 211 4.80 -19.75 -24.40
CA PRO A 211 3.91 -18.61 -24.46
C PRO A 211 4.48 -17.47 -25.31
N ILE A 212 3.63 -16.75 -26.05
CA ILE A 212 4.02 -15.58 -26.85
C ILE A 212 4.64 -14.48 -25.96
N ARG A 213 4.17 -14.37 -24.71
CA ARG A 213 4.74 -13.47 -23.70
C ARG A 213 5.25 -14.28 -22.54
N GLU A 214 6.41 -13.89 -22.01
CA GLU A 214 6.96 -14.51 -20.82
C GLU A 214 5.97 -14.45 -19.64
N PRO A 215 5.58 -15.61 -19.08
CA PRO A 215 4.63 -15.65 -17.98
C PRO A 215 5.28 -15.22 -16.65
N LEU A 216 4.45 -14.71 -15.74
CA LEU A 216 4.84 -14.56 -14.35
C LEU A 216 5.00 -15.94 -13.71
N LEU A 217 6.01 -16.10 -12.85
CA LEU A 217 6.23 -17.38 -12.15
C LEU A 217 5.09 -17.72 -11.18
N PHE A 218 4.50 -16.69 -10.55
CA PHE A 218 3.45 -16.85 -9.54
C PHE A 218 2.14 -16.26 -10.04
N LYS A 219 1.28 -17.08 -10.63
CA LYS A 219 -0.05 -16.69 -11.11
C LYS A 219 -1.09 -16.85 -10.01
N LEU A 220 -1.17 -15.90 -9.09
CA LEU A 220 -2.12 -15.95 -7.99
C LEU A 220 -3.01 -14.70 -7.98
N HIS A 221 -4.31 -14.90 -8.24
CA HIS A 221 -5.28 -13.82 -8.25
C HIS A 221 -5.51 -13.30 -6.82
N LEU A 222 -5.86 -12.00 -6.67
CA LEU A 222 -6.03 -11.39 -5.35
C LEU A 222 -7.08 -12.11 -4.48
N SER A 223 -8.20 -12.54 -5.07
CA SER A 223 -9.25 -13.29 -4.37
C SER A 223 -8.78 -14.66 -3.91
N GLU A 224 -7.99 -15.34 -4.73
CA GLU A 224 -7.39 -16.62 -4.39
C GLU A 224 -6.34 -16.47 -3.29
N TRP A 225 -5.48 -15.44 -3.41
CA TRP A 225 -4.56 -15.05 -2.35
C TRP A 225 -5.26 -14.87 -1.01
N GLN A 226 -6.35 -14.11 -0.97
CA GLN A 226 -7.09 -13.85 0.26
C GLN A 226 -7.63 -15.14 0.86
N ARG A 227 -8.29 -15.99 0.05
CA ARG A 227 -8.80 -17.29 0.52
C ARG A 227 -7.71 -18.21 1.07
N GLN A 228 -6.56 -18.30 0.37
CA GLN A 228 -5.45 -19.13 0.81
C GLN A 228 -4.83 -18.62 2.11
N MET A 229 -4.67 -17.31 2.28
CA MET A 229 -4.16 -16.72 3.51
C MET A 229 -5.14 -16.90 4.68
N GLU A 230 -6.44 -16.64 4.48
CA GLU A 230 -7.47 -16.85 5.51
C GLU A 230 -7.51 -18.32 5.94
N ARG A 231 -7.44 -19.24 4.99
CA ARG A 231 -7.36 -20.68 5.29
C ARG A 231 -6.10 -21.01 6.09
N LEU A 232 -4.93 -20.50 5.66
CA LEU A 232 -3.65 -20.73 6.33
C LEU A 232 -3.71 -20.31 7.81
N TRP A 233 -4.18 -19.09 8.09
CA TRP A 233 -4.28 -18.59 9.46
C TRP A 233 -5.26 -19.40 10.31
N ARG A 234 -6.39 -19.79 9.75
CA ARG A 234 -7.35 -20.65 10.45
C ARG A 234 -6.77 -22.03 10.74
N ASP A 235 -6.14 -22.67 9.74
CA ASP A 235 -5.68 -24.06 9.85
C ASP A 235 -4.42 -24.20 10.71
N THR A 236 -3.64 -23.12 10.87
CA THR A 236 -2.45 -23.08 11.74
C THR A 236 -2.73 -22.54 13.13
N GLY A 237 -3.82 -21.82 13.34
CA GLY A 237 -4.11 -21.13 14.60
C GLY A 237 -3.16 -19.95 14.89
N ILE A 238 -2.35 -19.52 13.92
CA ILE A 238 -1.42 -18.37 14.08
C ILE A 238 -2.24 -17.09 14.13
N GLU A 239 -2.21 -16.42 15.27
CA GLU A 239 -2.94 -15.18 15.48
C GLU A 239 -2.07 -13.93 15.24
N ASN A 240 -2.74 -12.84 14.93
CA ASN A 240 -2.14 -11.52 14.79
C ASN A 240 -0.93 -11.49 13.83
N MET A 241 -0.93 -12.32 12.78
CA MET A 241 0.08 -12.35 11.73
C MET A 241 -0.49 -11.88 10.39
N THR A 242 0.29 -11.15 9.63
CA THR A 242 0.00 -10.81 8.23
C THR A 242 1.16 -11.25 7.35
N PHE A 243 0.91 -11.40 6.06
CA PHE A 243 2.00 -11.71 5.12
C PHE A 243 3.11 -10.65 5.12
N HIS A 244 2.79 -9.38 5.42
CA HIS A 244 3.80 -8.33 5.49
C HIS A 244 4.76 -8.49 6.67
N ASP A 245 4.31 -9.13 7.75
CA ASP A 245 5.14 -9.40 8.92
C ASP A 245 6.28 -10.40 8.58
N LEU A 246 6.11 -11.26 7.54
CA LEU A 246 7.18 -12.11 7.02
C LEU A 246 8.35 -11.30 6.44
N ARG A 247 8.06 -10.14 5.85
CA ARG A 247 9.12 -9.22 5.40
C ARG A 247 9.83 -8.56 6.58
N HIS A 248 9.10 -8.21 7.65
CA HIS A 248 9.71 -7.71 8.88
C HIS A 248 10.62 -8.79 9.50
N GLU A 249 10.14 -10.02 9.55
CA GLU A 249 10.94 -11.18 9.99
C GLU A 249 12.21 -11.36 9.16
N ALA A 250 12.08 -11.38 7.82
CA ALA A 250 13.21 -11.49 6.91
C ALA A 250 14.23 -10.36 7.11
N THR A 251 13.75 -9.14 7.28
CA THR A 251 14.60 -7.97 7.54
C THR A 251 15.37 -8.12 8.85
N SER A 252 14.71 -8.57 9.92
CA SER A 252 15.34 -8.86 11.21
C SER A 252 16.41 -9.96 11.08
N ARG A 253 16.11 -11.04 10.35
CA ARG A 253 17.09 -12.13 10.09
C ARG A 253 18.32 -11.66 9.32
N LEU A 254 18.21 -10.66 8.43
CA LEU A 254 19.36 -10.06 7.77
C LEU A 254 20.28 -9.36 8.79
N PHE A 255 19.72 -8.56 9.70
CA PHE A 255 20.49 -7.94 10.78
C PHE A 255 21.14 -8.97 11.72
N GLU A 256 20.42 -10.03 12.08
CA GLU A 256 20.92 -11.13 12.90
C GLU A 256 22.09 -11.89 12.24
N ARG A 257 22.12 -11.92 10.90
CA ARG A 257 23.23 -12.46 10.09
C ARG A 257 24.41 -11.50 9.95
N GLY A 258 24.34 -10.29 10.53
CA GLY A 258 25.42 -9.31 10.54
C GLY A 258 25.42 -8.30 9.40
N PHE A 259 24.36 -8.28 8.56
CA PHE A 259 24.26 -7.24 7.52
C PHE A 259 24.06 -5.86 8.15
N ASN A 260 24.74 -4.86 7.63
CA ASN A 260 24.58 -3.49 8.10
C ASN A 260 23.32 -2.82 7.51
N VAL A 261 22.97 -1.63 8.04
CA VAL A 261 21.75 -0.91 7.64
C VAL A 261 21.71 -0.62 6.14
N MET A 262 22.83 -0.26 5.53
CA MET A 262 22.91 0.07 4.11
C MET A 262 22.70 -1.17 3.23
N GLU A 263 23.27 -2.29 3.59
CA GLU A 263 23.08 -3.57 2.91
C GLU A 263 21.63 -4.04 3.00
N VAL A 264 21.03 -3.98 4.20
CA VAL A 264 19.63 -4.31 4.41
C VAL A 264 18.70 -3.37 3.63
N ALA A 265 18.99 -2.06 3.62
CA ALA A 265 18.24 -1.09 2.83
C ALA A 265 18.30 -1.39 1.34
N SER A 266 19.48 -1.75 0.80
CA SER A 266 19.65 -2.11 -0.61
C SER A 266 18.85 -3.36 -0.99
N ILE A 267 18.83 -4.38 -0.14
CA ILE A 267 18.05 -5.61 -0.35
C ILE A 267 16.56 -5.33 -0.26
N THR A 268 16.13 -4.63 0.77
CA THR A 268 14.70 -4.39 1.03
C THR A 268 14.11 -3.28 0.16
N GLY A 269 14.93 -2.37 -0.38
CA GLY A 269 14.49 -1.18 -1.11
C GLY A 269 13.79 -0.17 -0.18
N HIS A 270 14.40 0.09 0.98
CA HIS A 270 14.09 1.24 1.83
C HIS A 270 15.07 2.36 1.49
N GLU A 271 14.54 3.58 1.36
CA GLU A 271 15.32 4.82 1.22
C GLU A 271 15.59 5.42 2.58
#